data_bf141425b85697bcf78d68adab9c1101
#
_entry.id   bf141425b85697bcf78d68adab9c1101
#
_cell.length_a   1.000
_cell.length_b   1.000
_cell.length_c   1.000
_cell.angle_alpha   90.00
_cell.angle_beta   90.00
_cell.angle_gamma   90.00
#
_symmetry.space_group_name_H-M   'P 1'
#
loop_
_entity.id
_entity.type
_entity.pdbx_description
1 polymer ?
#
loop_
_entity_poly.entity_id
_entity_poly.type
_entity_poly.pdbx_seq_one_letter_code
_entity_poly.pdbx_strand_id
1 'polypeptide(L)'
;SLNSNNGFTVYAAVNTTATDKSLVSQNGQYELKVTAEGKASFTLNGATAVSGKSINDGAEHKVVGVKENNGMLKLYVDGTLEGSAYNEKNRFHEVKKAAITAGEGVTAAAVYDIAYGYNEVANLGEQEGLPKLKLTNDMITVSETSEGSKDKVLDGDNTTYWTSQKVEEGTVSSDNAWLQVDLGATYKLDQVDYTPRYYNDAKNYWHCTGNIKNLIVEKTERIHGLR
;
A
#
# COMPACT_ATOMS: atom_id res chain seq x y z
N SER A 1 8.44 -0.11 -8.63
CA SER A 1 8.51 -1.38 -9.38
C SER A 1 7.81 -2.44 -8.57
N LEU A 2 6.75 -3.01 -9.14
CA LEU A 2 6.12 -4.19 -8.55
C LEU A 2 7.18 -5.28 -8.44
N ASN A 3 7.51 -5.70 -7.23
CA ASN A 3 8.41 -6.82 -7.02
C ASN A 3 7.56 -8.10 -7.04
N SER A 4 7.50 -8.70 -8.18
CA SER A 4 6.52 -9.71 -8.63
C SER A 4 6.59 -11.08 -7.97
N ASN A 5 7.65 -11.37 -7.22
CA ASN A 5 7.67 -12.57 -6.40
C ASN A 5 6.68 -12.50 -5.23
N ASN A 6 6.25 -11.30 -4.91
CA ASN A 6 5.30 -11.03 -3.85
C ASN A 6 3.98 -10.70 -4.48
N GLY A 7 2.96 -11.22 -4.55
CA GLY A 7 1.68 -10.83 -5.09
C GLY A 7 1.45 -9.33 -5.25
N PHE A 8 0.41 -8.95 -5.91
CA PHE A 8 0.03 -7.56 -6.11
C PHE A 8 -1.50 -7.42 -6.22
N THR A 9 -1.99 -6.21 -6.06
CA THR A 9 -3.42 -5.88 -6.15
C THR A 9 -3.64 -4.75 -7.14
N VAL A 10 -4.63 -4.91 -8.01
CA VAL A 10 -5.09 -3.90 -8.97
C VAL A 10 -6.51 -3.52 -8.61
N TYR A 11 -6.77 -2.25 -8.42
CA TYR A 11 -8.07 -1.68 -8.07
C TYR A 11 -8.57 -0.74 -9.15
N ALA A 12 -9.86 -0.79 -9.44
CA ALA A 12 -10.59 0.19 -10.22
C ALA A 12 -11.97 0.45 -9.62
N ALA A 13 -12.33 1.72 -9.47
CA ALA A 13 -13.72 2.15 -9.40
C ALA A 13 -14.17 2.47 -10.82
N VAL A 14 -15.28 1.95 -11.26
CA VAL A 14 -15.76 2.07 -12.63
C VAL A 14 -17.27 2.32 -12.67
N ASN A 15 -17.67 3.25 -13.51
CA ASN A 15 -19.07 3.47 -13.89
C ASN A 15 -19.16 3.39 -15.40
N THR A 16 -19.83 2.36 -15.92
CA THR A 16 -19.90 2.13 -17.35
C THR A 16 -21.14 1.34 -17.76
N THR A 17 -21.57 1.54 -18.99
CA THR A 17 -22.55 0.69 -19.70
C THR A 17 -21.89 -0.07 -20.85
N ALA A 18 -20.59 0.15 -21.07
CA ALA A 18 -19.85 -0.46 -22.16
C ALA A 18 -19.54 -1.94 -21.90
N THR A 19 -19.25 -2.66 -22.98
CA THR A 19 -18.73 -4.02 -22.96
C THR A 19 -17.38 -4.08 -23.67
N ASP A 20 -16.61 -5.13 -23.42
CA ASP A 20 -15.32 -5.38 -24.07
C ASP A 20 -14.32 -4.22 -23.91
N LYS A 21 -14.24 -3.64 -22.69
CA LYS A 21 -13.39 -2.49 -22.36
C LYS A 21 -12.35 -2.82 -21.32
N SER A 22 -11.12 -2.40 -21.57
CA SER A 22 -10.05 -2.41 -20.56
C SER A 22 -10.34 -1.37 -19.48
N LEU A 23 -10.24 -1.74 -18.23
CA LEU A 23 -10.39 -0.85 -17.07
C LEU A 23 -9.01 -0.39 -16.60
N VAL A 24 -8.14 -1.33 -16.26
CA VAL A 24 -6.75 -1.05 -15.86
C VAL A 24 -5.86 -2.11 -16.48
N SER A 25 -4.84 -1.67 -17.18
CA SER A 25 -3.89 -2.58 -17.81
C SER A 25 -2.45 -2.08 -17.70
N GLN A 26 -1.53 -3.01 -17.78
CA GLN A 26 -0.11 -2.73 -17.88
C GLN A 26 0.48 -3.53 -19.04
N ASN A 27 0.52 -2.91 -20.19
CA ASN A 27 1.19 -3.32 -21.44
C ASN A 27 1.38 -4.84 -21.62
N GLY A 28 0.27 -5.58 -21.76
CA GLY A 28 0.27 -7.02 -22.00
C GLY A 28 0.68 -7.91 -20.81
N GLN A 29 0.89 -7.33 -19.63
CA GLN A 29 1.25 -8.09 -18.43
C GLN A 29 0.02 -8.52 -17.65
N TYR A 30 -0.82 -7.57 -17.26
CA TYR A 30 -2.10 -7.85 -16.63
C TYR A 30 -3.19 -6.91 -17.14
N GLU A 31 -4.44 -7.32 -16.98
CA GLU A 31 -5.59 -6.52 -17.35
C GLU A 31 -6.78 -6.78 -16.44
N LEU A 32 -7.39 -5.69 -15.90
CA LEU A 32 -8.77 -5.67 -15.47
C LEU A 32 -9.63 -5.19 -16.64
N LYS A 33 -10.73 -5.87 -16.92
CA LYS A 33 -11.55 -5.64 -18.11
C LYS A 33 -13.04 -5.83 -17.82
N VAL A 34 -13.89 -5.08 -18.54
CA VAL A 34 -15.30 -5.46 -18.74
C VAL A 34 -15.34 -6.41 -19.95
N THR A 35 -15.87 -7.61 -19.76
CA THR A 35 -16.00 -8.60 -20.83
C THR A 35 -17.11 -8.24 -21.83
N ALA A 36 -17.21 -9.00 -22.93
CA ALA A 36 -18.29 -8.85 -23.90
C ALA A 36 -19.68 -9.08 -23.27
N GLU A 37 -19.75 -9.89 -22.21
CA GLU A 37 -20.98 -10.18 -21.44
C GLU A 37 -21.23 -9.16 -20.31
N GLY A 38 -20.43 -8.08 -20.24
CA GLY A 38 -20.57 -7.04 -19.22
C GLY A 38 -20.02 -7.43 -17.83
N LYS A 39 -19.30 -8.53 -17.71
CA LYS A 39 -18.71 -9.01 -16.47
C LYS A 39 -17.33 -8.43 -16.24
N ALA A 40 -16.88 -8.40 -14.98
CA ALA A 40 -15.48 -8.11 -14.70
C ALA A 40 -14.59 -9.31 -15.00
N SER A 41 -13.36 -9.08 -15.47
CA SER A 41 -12.32 -10.09 -15.56
C SER A 41 -10.96 -9.54 -15.14
N PHE A 42 -10.12 -10.42 -14.57
CA PHE A 42 -8.73 -10.15 -14.26
C PHE A 42 -7.85 -11.21 -14.89
N THR A 43 -7.00 -10.76 -15.81
CA THR A 43 -6.12 -11.63 -16.59
C THR A 43 -4.67 -11.37 -16.27
N LEU A 44 -3.88 -12.41 -16.06
CA LEU A 44 -2.43 -12.39 -15.93
C LEU A 44 -1.85 -13.66 -16.53
N ASN A 45 -0.94 -13.51 -17.48
CA ASN A 45 -0.13 -14.59 -18.05
C ASN A 45 -0.97 -15.83 -18.47
N GLY A 46 -2.12 -15.59 -19.12
CA GLY A 46 -3.01 -16.62 -19.64
C GLY A 46 -4.01 -17.20 -18.63
N ALA A 47 -3.94 -16.87 -17.34
CA ALA A 47 -5.02 -17.15 -16.42
C ALA A 47 -6.01 -15.99 -16.39
N THR A 48 -7.31 -16.27 -16.32
CA THR A 48 -8.37 -15.27 -16.26
C THR A 48 -9.41 -15.65 -15.23
N ALA A 49 -9.56 -14.80 -14.19
CA ALA A 49 -10.68 -14.85 -13.27
C ALA A 49 -11.82 -13.99 -13.83
N VAL A 50 -13.06 -14.48 -13.79
CA VAL A 50 -14.25 -13.78 -14.30
C VAL A 50 -15.31 -13.72 -13.22
N SER A 51 -15.98 -12.56 -13.09
CA SER A 51 -17.07 -12.40 -12.11
C SER A 51 -18.34 -13.13 -12.51
N GLY A 52 -19.12 -13.52 -11.51
CA GLY A 52 -20.50 -13.99 -11.71
C GLY A 52 -21.43 -12.84 -12.10
N LYS A 53 -21.22 -11.67 -11.54
CA LYS A 53 -22.04 -10.46 -11.76
C LYS A 53 -21.59 -9.67 -12.97
N SER A 54 -22.53 -8.97 -13.61
CA SER A 54 -22.26 -7.88 -14.55
C SER A 54 -21.93 -6.59 -13.78
N ILE A 55 -21.10 -5.73 -14.39
CA ILE A 55 -20.65 -4.45 -13.85
C ILE A 55 -20.90 -3.28 -14.81
N ASN A 56 -21.66 -3.52 -15.88
CA ASN A 56 -21.95 -2.54 -16.94
C ASN A 56 -23.39 -2.02 -16.90
N ASP A 57 -23.94 -1.88 -15.70
CA ASP A 57 -25.31 -1.42 -15.45
C ASP A 57 -25.43 0.10 -15.30
N GLY A 58 -24.31 0.85 -15.40
CA GLY A 58 -24.27 2.30 -15.20
C GLY A 58 -24.19 2.73 -13.74
N ALA A 59 -24.14 1.80 -12.80
CA ALA A 59 -23.77 2.10 -11.41
C ALA A 59 -22.24 2.10 -11.23
N GLU A 60 -21.79 2.66 -10.11
CA GLU A 60 -20.38 2.53 -9.74
C GLU A 60 -20.12 1.17 -9.11
N HIS A 61 -19.10 0.49 -9.62
CA HIS A 61 -18.61 -0.78 -9.10
C HIS A 61 -17.14 -0.67 -8.72
N LYS A 62 -16.75 -1.35 -7.64
CA LYS A 62 -15.36 -1.53 -7.23
C LYS A 62 -14.86 -2.88 -7.72
N VAL A 63 -13.89 -2.89 -8.62
CA VAL A 63 -13.33 -4.11 -9.21
C VAL A 63 -11.89 -4.26 -8.74
N VAL A 64 -11.57 -5.39 -8.13
CA VAL A 64 -10.24 -5.65 -7.57
C VAL A 64 -9.71 -6.99 -8.05
N GLY A 65 -8.57 -6.97 -8.75
CA GLY A 65 -7.80 -8.15 -9.12
C GLY A 65 -6.63 -8.32 -8.16
N VAL A 66 -6.51 -9.50 -7.57
CA VAL A 66 -5.40 -9.86 -6.68
C VAL A 66 -4.63 -11.03 -7.26
N LYS A 67 -3.32 -10.88 -7.41
CA LYS A 67 -2.40 -12.00 -7.67
C LYS A 67 -1.76 -12.38 -6.34
N GLU A 68 -2.01 -13.59 -5.86
CA GLU A 68 -1.37 -14.14 -4.67
C GLU A 68 0.03 -14.68 -4.96
N ASN A 69 0.86 -14.82 -3.91
CA ASN A 69 2.24 -15.33 -4.04
C ASN A 69 2.31 -16.75 -4.60
N ASN A 70 1.25 -17.53 -4.40
CA ASN A 70 1.14 -18.92 -4.88
C ASN A 70 0.74 -19.05 -6.37
N GLY A 71 0.49 -17.91 -7.05
CA GLY A 71 0.04 -17.88 -8.45
C GLY A 71 -1.48 -17.86 -8.65
N MET A 72 -2.26 -17.89 -7.58
CA MET A 72 -3.71 -17.73 -7.63
C MET A 72 -4.10 -16.31 -8.01
N LEU A 73 -5.04 -16.18 -8.93
CA LEU A 73 -5.73 -14.92 -9.19
C LEU A 73 -7.09 -14.94 -8.50
N LYS A 74 -7.43 -13.84 -7.87
CA LYS A 74 -8.75 -13.59 -7.27
C LYS A 74 -9.32 -12.31 -7.85
N LEU A 75 -10.61 -12.33 -8.13
CA LEU A 75 -11.36 -11.19 -8.63
C LEU A 75 -12.51 -10.90 -7.67
N TYR A 76 -12.54 -9.68 -7.19
CA TYR A 76 -13.58 -9.17 -6.31
C TYR A 76 -14.39 -8.09 -7.02
N VAL A 77 -15.68 -8.08 -6.79
CA VAL A 77 -16.59 -6.99 -7.20
C VAL A 77 -17.36 -6.55 -5.97
N ASP A 78 -17.32 -5.27 -5.67
CA ASP A 78 -17.99 -4.66 -4.50
C ASP A 78 -17.67 -5.37 -3.18
N GLY A 79 -16.39 -5.71 -3.00
CA GLY A 79 -15.89 -6.40 -1.82
C GLY A 79 -16.17 -7.91 -1.77
N THR A 80 -16.94 -8.48 -2.71
CA THR A 80 -17.27 -9.89 -2.76
C THR A 80 -16.34 -10.64 -3.72
N LEU A 81 -15.79 -11.79 -3.30
CA LEU A 81 -15.02 -12.67 -4.18
C LEU A 81 -15.97 -13.30 -5.22
N GLU A 82 -15.80 -12.91 -6.48
CA GLU A 82 -16.66 -13.29 -7.60
C GLU A 82 -16.02 -14.33 -8.54
N GLY A 83 -14.70 -14.41 -8.55
CA GLY A 83 -14.00 -15.34 -9.43
C GLY A 83 -12.57 -15.61 -8.98
N SER A 84 -12.06 -16.76 -9.42
CA SER A 84 -10.66 -17.11 -9.24
C SER A 84 -10.14 -17.91 -10.42
N ALA A 85 -8.83 -17.86 -10.63
CA ALA A 85 -8.12 -18.67 -11.62
C ALA A 85 -6.73 -19.00 -11.10
N TYR A 86 -6.17 -20.11 -11.53
CA TYR A 86 -4.84 -20.54 -11.13
C TYR A 86 -3.95 -20.76 -12.35
N ASN A 87 -2.73 -20.25 -12.26
CA ASN A 87 -1.66 -20.60 -13.19
C ASN A 87 -0.34 -20.62 -12.42
N GLU A 88 0.29 -21.79 -12.36
CA GLU A 88 1.57 -21.96 -11.67
C GLU A 88 2.66 -21.01 -12.20
N LYS A 89 2.63 -20.67 -13.48
CA LYS A 89 3.55 -19.70 -14.09
C LYS A 89 3.45 -18.31 -13.46
N ASN A 90 2.32 -17.97 -12.85
CA ASN A 90 2.14 -16.71 -12.15
C ASN A 90 2.86 -16.65 -10.81
N ARG A 91 3.26 -17.79 -10.24
CA ARG A 91 3.97 -17.85 -8.96
C ARG A 91 5.28 -17.08 -8.98
N PHE A 92 5.99 -17.15 -10.10
CA PHE A 92 7.29 -16.50 -10.30
C PHE A 92 7.27 -15.47 -11.45
N HIS A 93 6.09 -15.06 -11.87
CA HIS A 93 5.97 -14.11 -12.97
C HIS A 93 6.35 -12.70 -12.53
N GLU A 94 7.36 -12.14 -13.14
CA GLU A 94 7.82 -10.77 -12.89
C GLU A 94 7.02 -9.77 -13.72
N VAL A 95 6.30 -8.86 -13.04
CA VAL A 95 5.64 -7.73 -13.69
C VAL A 95 6.69 -6.65 -13.94
N LYS A 96 7.10 -6.48 -15.19
CA LYS A 96 8.12 -5.49 -15.58
C LYS A 96 7.57 -4.08 -15.40
N LYS A 97 8.45 -3.16 -15.07
CA LYS A 97 8.11 -1.73 -14.96
C LYS A 97 7.60 -1.23 -16.32
N ALA A 98 6.34 -0.85 -16.38
CA ALA A 98 5.71 -0.27 -17.58
C ALA A 98 4.61 0.74 -17.15
N ALA A 99 4.15 1.55 -18.09
CA ALA A 99 3.05 2.46 -17.85
C ALA A 99 1.76 1.70 -17.53
N ILE A 100 1.03 2.19 -16.54
CA ILE A 100 -0.31 1.74 -16.19
C ILE A 100 -1.31 2.62 -16.93
N THR A 101 -2.27 2.00 -17.60
CA THR A 101 -3.31 2.70 -18.34
C THR A 101 -4.65 2.45 -17.66
N ALA A 102 -5.39 3.51 -17.35
CA ALA A 102 -6.78 3.46 -16.94
C ALA A 102 -7.69 3.73 -18.15
N GLY A 103 -8.73 2.92 -18.29
CA GLY A 103 -9.69 3.01 -19.40
C GLY A 103 -10.81 4.02 -19.18
N GLU A 104 -11.67 4.16 -20.19
CA GLU A 104 -12.87 4.99 -20.11
C GLU A 104 -13.85 4.44 -19.06
N GLY A 105 -14.50 5.34 -18.30
CA GLY A 105 -15.44 5.00 -17.23
C GLY A 105 -14.77 4.66 -15.90
N VAL A 106 -13.43 4.58 -15.84
CA VAL A 106 -12.70 4.42 -14.59
C VAL A 106 -12.63 5.77 -13.88
N THR A 107 -13.22 5.83 -12.67
CA THR A 107 -13.26 7.02 -11.83
C THR A 107 -12.09 7.08 -10.84
N ALA A 108 -11.58 5.91 -10.43
CA ALA A 108 -10.37 5.78 -9.61
C ALA A 108 -9.64 4.48 -9.97
N ALA A 109 -8.30 4.49 -9.88
CA ALA A 109 -7.49 3.29 -10.08
C ALA A 109 -6.24 3.33 -9.21
N ALA A 110 -5.82 2.17 -8.72
CA ALA A 110 -4.59 2.01 -7.97
C ALA A 110 -3.96 0.63 -8.20
N VAL A 111 -2.65 0.56 -8.03
CA VAL A 111 -1.91 -0.71 -8.05
C VAL A 111 -1.02 -0.77 -6.81
N TYR A 112 -1.14 -1.83 -6.04
CA TYR A 112 -0.43 -2.05 -4.79
C TYR A 112 0.54 -3.22 -4.94
N ASP A 113 1.76 -3.05 -4.47
CA ASP A 113 2.83 -4.07 -4.48
C ASP A 113 2.67 -5.07 -3.32
N ILE A 114 1.45 -5.48 -3.09
CA ILE A 114 1.05 -6.47 -2.08
C ILE A 114 -0.25 -7.17 -2.52
N ALA A 115 -0.35 -8.47 -2.24
CA ALA A 115 -1.61 -9.20 -2.38
C ALA A 115 -2.49 -8.91 -1.15
N TYR A 116 -3.51 -8.10 -1.32
CA TYR A 116 -4.49 -7.83 -0.28
C TYR A 116 -5.39 -9.05 -0.03
N GLY A 117 -5.68 -9.30 1.25
CA GLY A 117 -6.67 -10.26 1.68
C GLY A 117 -8.11 -9.73 1.59
N TYR A 118 -9.08 -10.54 1.98
CA TYR A 118 -10.50 -10.21 1.89
C TYR A 118 -10.87 -8.91 2.61
N ASN A 119 -10.36 -8.72 3.84
CA ASN A 119 -10.70 -7.54 4.65
C ASN A 119 -10.12 -6.25 4.06
N GLU A 120 -8.91 -6.30 3.54
CA GLU A 120 -8.27 -5.15 2.89
C GLU A 120 -8.98 -4.80 1.59
N VAL A 121 -9.35 -5.81 0.78
CA VAL A 121 -10.09 -5.62 -0.47
C VAL A 121 -11.45 -5.00 -0.22
N ALA A 122 -12.17 -5.43 0.80
CA ALA A 122 -13.49 -4.89 1.14
C ALA A 122 -13.44 -3.40 1.49
N ASN A 123 -12.32 -2.93 1.99
CA ASN A 123 -12.10 -1.52 2.38
C ASN A 123 -11.44 -0.68 1.26
N LEU A 124 -11.02 -1.28 0.14
CA LEU A 124 -10.46 -0.53 -0.98
C LEU A 124 -11.51 0.42 -1.58
N GLY A 125 -11.11 1.65 -1.83
CA GLY A 125 -11.99 2.71 -2.34
C GLY A 125 -12.91 3.34 -1.30
N GLU A 126 -13.08 2.75 -0.10
CA GLU A 126 -13.71 3.44 1.03
C GLU A 126 -12.71 4.36 1.74
N GLN A 127 -11.44 4.08 1.50
CA GLN A 127 -10.32 4.89 1.93
C GLN A 127 -9.80 5.80 0.81
N GLU A 128 -10.68 6.45 0.06
CA GLU A 128 -10.27 7.69 -0.58
C GLU A 128 -9.97 8.69 0.54
N GLY A 129 -8.71 8.53 1.02
CA GLY A 129 -8.09 9.55 1.81
C GLY A 129 -8.85 9.89 3.10
N LEU A 130 -8.73 9.06 4.13
CA LEU A 130 -8.50 9.73 5.41
C LEU A 130 -7.32 10.65 5.14
N PRO A 131 -7.51 11.99 5.20
CA PRO A 131 -6.45 12.92 4.82
C PRO A 131 -5.22 12.54 5.65
N LYS A 132 -4.07 12.37 4.99
CA LYS A 132 -2.81 12.17 5.72
C LYS A 132 -2.75 13.24 6.77
N LEU A 133 -2.66 12.85 8.04
CA LEU A 133 -2.52 13.82 9.12
C LEU A 133 -1.26 14.64 8.82
N LYS A 134 -1.42 15.94 8.72
CA LYS A 134 -0.29 16.83 8.53
C LYS A 134 0.46 16.93 9.86
N LEU A 135 1.51 16.15 10.00
CA LEU A 135 2.39 16.20 11.14
C LEU A 135 3.26 17.47 11.06
N THR A 136 3.55 18.04 12.22
CA THR A 136 4.47 19.16 12.38
C THR A 136 5.56 18.78 13.38
N ASN A 137 6.70 19.47 13.32
CA ASN A 137 7.83 19.18 14.20
C ASN A 137 7.52 19.37 15.69
N ASP A 138 6.52 20.19 16.03
CA ASP A 138 6.06 20.39 17.40
C ASP A 138 5.34 19.15 17.97
N MET A 139 4.79 18.31 17.10
CA MET A 139 4.16 17.03 17.48
C MET A 139 5.18 15.96 17.79
N ILE A 140 6.46 16.15 17.43
CA ILE A 140 7.51 15.15 17.57
C ILE A 140 8.35 15.40 18.80
N THR A 141 8.48 14.38 19.62
CA THR A 141 9.42 14.30 20.73
C THR A 141 10.32 13.08 20.55
N VAL A 142 11.58 13.20 20.87
CA VAL A 142 12.58 12.14 20.73
C VAL A 142 13.35 11.96 22.03
N SER A 143 13.87 10.77 22.29
CA SER A 143 14.66 10.46 23.48
C SER A 143 15.97 11.26 23.53
N GLU A 144 16.75 11.15 22.47
CA GLU A 144 18.06 11.80 22.32
C GLU A 144 18.32 12.03 20.82
N THR A 145 19.26 12.91 20.52
CA THR A 145 19.75 13.14 19.17
C THR A 145 21.28 12.99 19.19
N SER A 146 21.77 11.99 18.51
CA SER A 146 23.21 11.75 18.37
C SER A 146 23.74 12.40 17.08
N GLU A 147 22.96 12.29 16.00
CA GLU A 147 23.32 12.81 14.69
C GLU A 147 22.06 13.23 13.94
N GLY A 148 22.18 14.27 13.12
CA GLY A 148 21.03 14.85 12.43
C GLY A 148 20.18 15.74 13.34
N SER A 149 18.92 15.90 13.02
CA SER A 149 17.96 16.69 13.80
C SER A 149 16.58 16.07 13.76
N LYS A 150 15.82 16.19 14.85
CA LYS A 150 14.41 15.74 14.86
C LYS A 150 13.58 16.41 13.75
N ASP A 151 13.95 17.62 13.33
CA ASP A 151 13.24 18.36 12.29
C ASP A 151 13.38 17.70 10.90
N LYS A 152 14.33 16.76 10.76
CA LYS A 152 14.53 15.96 9.54
C LYS A 152 13.58 14.78 9.41
N VAL A 153 12.82 14.48 10.43
CA VAL A 153 11.87 13.37 10.43
C VAL A 153 10.68 13.62 9.47
N LEU A 154 10.32 14.89 9.25
CA LEU A 154 9.15 15.30 8.46
C LEU A 154 9.48 16.18 7.25
N ASP A 155 10.73 16.38 6.90
CA ASP A 155 11.11 17.31 5.82
C ASP A 155 10.87 16.77 4.40
N GLY A 156 10.53 15.49 4.28
CA GLY A 156 10.27 14.82 2.99
C GLY A 156 11.54 14.51 2.18
N ASP A 157 12.73 14.74 2.75
CA ASP A 157 14.03 14.47 2.10
C ASP A 157 14.63 13.17 2.63
N ASN A 158 14.63 12.13 1.82
CA ASN A 158 15.15 10.80 2.18
C ASN A 158 16.69 10.77 2.35
N THR A 159 17.38 11.86 2.06
CA THR A 159 18.83 11.98 2.28
C THR A 159 19.17 12.57 3.65
N THR A 160 18.19 13.17 4.31
CA THR A 160 18.33 13.69 5.68
C THR A 160 17.75 12.68 6.68
N TYR A 161 18.15 12.80 7.93
CA TYR A 161 17.74 11.83 8.95
C TYR A 161 17.90 12.38 10.37
N TRP A 162 17.31 11.65 11.30
CA TRP A 162 17.53 11.72 12.73
C TRP A 162 17.99 10.34 13.23
N THR A 163 18.96 10.32 14.13
CA THR A 163 19.35 9.12 14.88
C THR A 163 19.40 9.41 16.38
N SER A 164 18.89 8.46 17.17
CA SER A 164 18.85 8.56 18.64
C SER A 164 20.22 8.42 19.28
N GLN A 165 21.00 7.44 18.83
CA GLN A 165 22.34 7.16 19.35
C GLN A 165 23.27 6.73 18.23
N LYS A 166 24.56 7.09 18.38
CA LYS A 166 25.62 6.50 17.57
C LYS A 166 25.92 5.11 18.14
N VAL A 167 25.55 4.10 17.38
CA VAL A 167 25.82 2.69 17.73
C VAL A 167 27.22 2.37 17.21
N GLU A 168 28.13 1.92 18.08
CA GLU A 168 29.40 1.37 17.64
C GLU A 168 29.18 0.03 16.93
N GLU A 169 30.01 -0.25 15.91
CA GLU A 169 29.90 -1.46 15.11
C GLU A 169 29.90 -2.69 16.02
N GLY A 170 28.86 -3.54 15.93
CA GLY A 170 28.70 -4.74 16.71
C GLY A 170 27.90 -4.61 18.03
N THR A 171 27.43 -3.41 18.37
CA THR A 171 26.52 -3.23 19.52
C THR A 171 25.06 -3.25 19.08
N VAL A 172 24.21 -3.94 19.83
CA VAL A 172 22.76 -3.90 19.63
C VAL A 172 22.23 -2.57 20.20
N SER A 173 21.32 -1.91 19.47
CA SER A 173 20.74 -0.63 19.85
C SER A 173 20.23 -0.63 21.30
N SER A 174 20.37 0.49 22.00
CA SER A 174 19.79 0.65 23.32
C SER A 174 18.26 0.53 23.26
N ASP A 175 17.68 -0.15 24.23
CA ASP A 175 16.22 -0.23 24.38
C ASP A 175 15.59 1.13 24.76
N ASN A 176 16.39 2.19 24.88
CA ASN A 176 15.99 3.51 25.33
C ASN A 176 15.78 4.52 24.20
N ALA A 177 15.98 4.12 22.95
CA ALA A 177 15.73 4.99 21.80
C ALA A 177 14.26 5.00 21.43
N TRP A 178 13.62 6.15 21.46
CA TRP A 178 12.23 6.31 21.08
C TRP A 178 11.97 7.63 20.34
N LEU A 179 10.95 7.59 19.51
CA LEU A 179 10.33 8.75 18.88
C LEU A 179 8.84 8.67 19.17
N GLN A 180 8.28 9.77 19.66
CA GLN A 180 6.85 9.90 19.95
C GLN A 180 6.25 10.99 19.08
N VAL A 181 5.05 10.71 18.57
CA VAL A 181 4.23 11.67 17.84
C VAL A 181 2.94 11.90 18.63
N ASP A 182 2.75 13.13 19.13
CA ASP A 182 1.49 13.56 19.76
C ASP A 182 0.60 14.18 18.69
N LEU A 183 -0.50 13.51 18.37
CA LEU A 183 -1.45 13.97 17.36
C LEU A 183 -2.36 15.10 17.85
N GLY A 184 -2.30 15.46 19.14
CA GLY A 184 -3.10 16.52 19.75
C GLY A 184 -4.59 16.21 19.89
N ALA A 185 -5.09 15.17 19.24
CA ALA A 185 -6.49 14.73 19.30
C ALA A 185 -6.58 13.22 19.07
N THR A 186 -7.76 12.65 19.32
CA THR A 186 -8.00 11.23 19.04
C THR A 186 -8.36 11.04 17.56
N TYR A 187 -7.65 10.19 16.88
CA TYR A 187 -7.87 9.79 15.49
C TYR A 187 -8.05 8.29 15.38
N LYS A 188 -8.83 7.86 14.40
CA LYS A 188 -8.79 6.48 13.93
C LYS A 188 -7.64 6.38 12.93
N LEU A 189 -6.55 5.75 13.32
CA LEU A 189 -5.42 5.53 12.43
C LEU A 189 -5.67 4.26 11.62
N ASP A 190 -5.40 4.34 10.34
CA ASP A 190 -5.45 3.22 9.41
C ASP A 190 -4.04 2.72 9.08
N GLN A 191 -3.13 3.64 8.84
CA GLN A 191 -1.76 3.35 8.44
C GLN A 191 -0.78 4.33 9.05
N VAL A 192 0.40 3.83 9.36
CA VAL A 192 1.57 4.63 9.72
C VAL A 192 2.68 4.32 8.71
N ASP A 193 3.09 5.33 7.96
CA ASP A 193 4.20 5.22 7.02
C ASP A 193 5.50 5.61 7.73
N TYR A 194 6.46 4.71 7.72
CA TYR A 194 7.78 4.93 8.30
C TYR A 194 8.87 4.64 7.28
N THR A 195 9.78 5.60 7.08
CA THR A 195 10.93 5.45 6.19
C THR A 195 12.22 5.39 7.02
N PRO A 196 12.86 4.22 7.14
CA PRO A 196 14.13 4.11 7.83
C PRO A 196 15.24 4.82 7.06
N ARG A 197 16.30 5.20 7.78
CA ARG A 197 17.51 5.74 7.14
C ARG A 197 18.11 4.72 6.17
N TYR A 198 18.39 5.19 4.97
CA TYR A 198 19.04 4.41 3.92
C TYR A 198 20.42 5.02 3.61
N TYR A 199 21.48 4.24 3.67
CA TYR A 199 22.81 4.71 3.27
C TYR A 199 23.57 3.64 2.50
N ASN A 200 24.49 4.09 1.67
CA ASN A 200 25.39 3.23 0.92
C ASN A 200 26.80 3.33 1.54
N ASP A 201 27.39 2.21 1.90
CA ASP A 201 28.75 2.19 2.42
C ASP A 201 29.80 2.31 1.31
N ALA A 202 31.06 2.47 1.69
CA ALA A 202 32.19 2.57 0.75
C ALA A 202 32.39 1.33 -0.13
N LYS A 203 31.70 0.22 0.14
CA LYS A 203 31.70 -1.03 -0.63
C LYS A 203 30.47 -1.17 -1.53
N ASN A 204 29.65 -0.11 -1.65
CA ASN A 204 28.39 -0.11 -2.39
C ASN A 204 27.30 -1.08 -1.86
N TYR A 205 27.35 -1.42 -0.58
CA TYR A 205 26.25 -2.13 0.06
C TYR A 205 25.24 -1.14 0.62
N TRP A 206 23.97 -1.36 0.31
CA TRP A 206 22.85 -0.59 0.86
C TRP A 206 22.45 -1.13 2.22
N HIS A 207 22.47 -0.27 3.19
CA HIS A 207 22.07 -0.59 4.56
C HIS A 207 20.82 0.17 4.94
N CYS A 208 19.91 -0.52 5.61
CA CYS A 208 18.74 0.06 6.23
C CYS A 208 18.95 0.04 7.75
N THR A 209 19.07 1.22 8.35
CA THR A 209 19.27 1.35 9.80
C THR A 209 18.08 2.05 10.44
N GLY A 210 17.89 1.83 11.72
CA GLY A 210 16.79 2.45 12.46
C GLY A 210 15.45 1.76 12.29
N ASN A 211 15.45 0.43 12.14
CA ASN A 211 14.20 -0.32 12.10
C ASN A 211 13.44 -0.18 13.42
N ILE A 212 12.12 0.05 13.33
CA ILE A 212 11.24 0.08 14.49
C ILE A 212 11.17 -1.32 15.08
N LYS A 213 11.56 -1.47 16.34
CA LYS A 213 11.42 -2.72 17.10
C LYS A 213 10.01 -2.89 17.64
N ASN A 214 9.45 -1.81 18.18
CA ASN A 214 8.11 -1.79 18.75
C ASN A 214 7.37 -0.53 18.28
N LEU A 215 6.17 -0.69 17.73
CA LEU A 215 5.23 0.41 17.51
C LEU A 215 4.14 0.31 18.57
N ILE A 216 4.00 1.37 19.37
CA ILE A 216 2.96 1.48 20.39
C ILE A 216 2.02 2.58 19.99
N VAL A 217 0.72 2.28 19.91
CA VAL A 217 -0.34 3.26 19.68
C VAL A 217 -1.14 3.38 20.96
N GLU A 218 -1.09 4.54 21.59
CA GLU A 218 -1.76 4.82 22.85
C GLU A 218 -2.82 5.90 22.70
N LYS A 219 -3.95 5.71 23.40
CA LYS A 219 -4.92 6.75 23.63
C LYS A 219 -4.63 7.35 25.00
N THR A 220 -4.03 8.53 25.07
CA THR A 220 -3.85 9.24 26.31
C THR A 220 -5.13 10.00 26.67
N GLU A 221 -5.82 9.63 27.73
CA GLU A 221 -6.90 10.45 28.30
C GLU A 221 -6.24 11.64 29.01
N ARG A 222 -6.44 12.85 28.48
CA ARG A 222 -6.09 14.07 29.24
C ARG A 222 -7.05 14.18 30.40
N ILE A 223 -6.60 13.89 31.60
CA ILE A 223 -7.29 14.27 32.83
C ILE A 223 -7.22 15.79 32.88
N HIS A 224 -8.30 16.49 32.51
CA HIS A 224 -8.44 17.91 32.81
C HIS A 224 -8.50 18.04 34.33
N GLY A 225 -7.46 18.66 34.87
CA GLY A 225 -7.25 18.80 36.29
C GLY A 225 -8.48 19.38 36.99
N LEU A 226 -8.89 18.74 38.05
CA LEU A 226 -9.70 19.28 39.12
C LEU A 226 -8.97 20.53 39.66
N ARG A 227 -9.64 21.70 39.58
CA ARG A 227 -9.30 22.89 40.38
C ARG A 227 -9.73 22.67 41.81
#